data_5966b15112d83a175314fcaeb4762b65
#
_entry.id   5966b15112d83a175314fcaeb4762b65
#
_cell.length_a   1.000
_cell.length_b   1.000
_cell.length_c   1.000
_cell.angle_alpha   90.00
_cell.angle_beta   90.00
_cell.angle_gamma   90.00
#
_symmetry.space_group_name_H-M   'P 1'
#
loop_
_entity.id
_entity.type
_entity.pdbx_description
1 polymer ?
#
loop_
_entity_poly.entity_id
_entity_poly.type
_entity_poly.pdbx_seq_one_letter_code
_entity_poly.pdbx_strand_id
1 'polypeptide(L)'
;MKLPLSRIAEFLAASGEVDHKAIAQGYSIDSRTVQTGELFFAVKGERMDGHDFVAQALGTGAVAAVVRKDQIVRYPVIAGLLAVDDTLAALQTLGTAVRRLWAKPLVGVTGSTGKTTTKDAIAHVLSRRFRVLKSEGNFNNHFGLPLMLLKLEPEHDIAVIEMGMSHAGEIAALAKLAQPEIGVITNVAPVHLEFFETIADIARAKYELIASLPWAGTAILNADDEYVSQFGRDFHGKVVLYGMTPSADVHAENVQSCGIAGSEFDLVIGSYRDRTLLPLVGVHNIYNALAAAAVGLERGLTPSEAVDALATLVPGDKRGEVVQVGNITVINDCYNSNPKALDAMVDTLAGMPAKRRIVVAGEMLELGPAGEEMHRRSGRHMAGQKIDWLVGVRGLARSMVEAARAAGIRAEFVATPEEAGEWLTRETRDGDVVLLKGSRGVKLERALEKWSQRVGALAGGRPTTNK
;
A
#
# COMPACT_ATOMS: atom_id res chain seq x y z
N MET A 1 -8.12 1.80 20.17
CA MET A 1 -8.94 2.19 21.34
C MET A 1 -8.37 1.57 22.61
N LYS A 2 -8.14 2.36 23.62
CA LYS A 2 -7.67 1.87 24.92
C LYS A 2 -8.83 1.22 25.67
N LEU A 3 -8.63 -0.01 26.16
CA LEU A 3 -9.68 -0.78 26.83
C LEU A 3 -9.17 -1.41 28.13
N PRO A 4 -10.00 -1.48 29.20
CA PRO A 4 -9.69 -2.28 30.37
C PRO A 4 -9.57 -3.77 30.03
N LEU A 5 -8.62 -4.49 30.67
CA LEU A 5 -8.44 -5.93 30.44
C LEU A 5 -9.70 -6.73 30.76
N SER A 6 -10.52 -6.27 31.74
CA SER A 6 -11.84 -6.88 32.01
C SER A 6 -12.76 -6.86 30.80
N ARG A 7 -12.80 -5.72 30.08
CA ARG A 7 -13.64 -5.58 28.89
C ARG A 7 -13.11 -6.41 27.71
N ILE A 8 -11.78 -6.49 27.60
CA ILE A 8 -11.13 -7.33 26.59
C ILE A 8 -11.44 -8.80 26.86
N ALA A 9 -11.28 -9.26 28.10
CA ALA A 9 -11.61 -10.64 28.50
C ALA A 9 -13.08 -11.00 28.17
N GLU A 10 -14.00 -10.07 28.41
CA GLU A 10 -15.42 -10.22 28.09
C GLU A 10 -15.63 -10.38 26.55
N PHE A 11 -15.05 -9.50 25.74
CA PHE A 11 -15.17 -9.57 24.27
C PHE A 11 -14.60 -10.87 23.69
N LEU A 12 -13.52 -11.37 24.30
CA LEU A 12 -12.84 -12.59 23.84
C LEU A 12 -13.37 -13.86 24.47
N ALA A 13 -14.31 -13.78 25.42
CA ALA A 13 -14.70 -14.90 26.29
C ALA A 13 -13.46 -15.62 26.83
N ALA A 14 -12.43 -14.87 27.19
CA ALA A 14 -11.14 -15.37 27.65
C ALA A 14 -11.22 -15.78 29.12
N SER A 15 -10.51 -16.85 29.47
CA SER A 15 -10.24 -17.25 30.86
C SER A 15 -8.83 -16.84 31.25
N GLY A 16 -8.56 -16.73 32.55
CA GLY A 16 -7.23 -16.41 33.07
C GLY A 16 -7.25 -15.33 34.16
N GLU A 17 -6.11 -15.16 34.81
CA GLU A 17 -5.96 -14.17 35.89
C GLU A 17 -5.20 -12.96 35.36
N VAL A 18 -5.88 -11.84 35.28
CA VAL A 18 -5.31 -10.54 34.88
C VAL A 18 -5.76 -9.46 35.85
N ASP A 19 -5.01 -8.38 35.96
CA ASP A 19 -5.50 -7.19 36.64
C ASP A 19 -6.65 -6.56 35.85
N HIS A 20 -7.86 -6.80 36.27
CA HIS A 20 -9.08 -6.33 35.63
C HIS A 20 -9.17 -4.80 35.47
N LYS A 21 -8.42 -4.05 36.29
CA LYS A 21 -8.39 -2.57 36.26
C LYS A 21 -7.31 -2.06 35.29
N ALA A 22 -6.33 -2.87 34.93
CA ALA A 22 -5.29 -2.49 33.98
C ALA A 22 -5.89 -2.21 32.59
N ILE A 23 -5.33 -1.21 31.92
CA ILE A 23 -5.80 -0.72 30.62
C ILE A 23 -4.75 -1.06 29.56
N ALA A 24 -5.14 -1.78 28.51
CA ALA A 24 -4.31 -1.94 27.34
C ALA A 24 -4.18 -0.59 26.62
N GLN A 25 -2.95 -0.07 26.54
CA GLN A 25 -2.64 1.20 25.87
C GLN A 25 -2.50 1.05 24.35
N GLY A 26 -2.27 -0.16 23.89
CA GLY A 26 -2.12 -0.56 22.50
C GLY A 26 -2.13 -2.08 22.36
N TYR A 27 -1.85 -2.57 21.16
CA TYR A 27 -1.94 -3.99 20.82
C TYR A 27 -0.81 -4.39 19.87
N SER A 28 -0.17 -5.51 20.15
CA SER A 28 0.97 -5.99 19.35
C SER A 28 0.90 -7.51 19.10
N ILE A 29 1.45 -7.94 17.98
CA ILE A 29 1.74 -9.34 17.65
C ILE A 29 3.25 -9.60 17.50
N ASP A 30 4.08 -8.56 17.69
CA ASP A 30 5.54 -8.64 17.54
C ASP A 30 6.25 -8.30 18.85
N SER A 31 6.83 -9.30 19.49
CA SER A 31 7.53 -9.16 20.78
C SER A 31 8.76 -8.23 20.74
N ARG A 32 9.30 -7.95 19.55
CA ARG A 32 10.46 -7.07 19.34
C ARG A 32 10.10 -5.59 19.39
N THR A 33 8.84 -5.26 19.10
CA THR A 33 8.35 -3.89 18.99
C THR A 33 7.25 -3.55 20.00
N VAL A 34 6.84 -4.53 20.81
CA VAL A 34 5.83 -4.33 21.85
C VAL A 34 6.26 -3.21 22.80
N GLN A 35 5.33 -2.31 23.12
CA GLN A 35 5.56 -1.19 24.02
C GLN A 35 4.98 -1.46 25.40
N THR A 36 5.49 -0.75 26.42
CA THR A 36 4.95 -0.82 27.79
C THR A 36 3.45 -0.50 27.80
N GLY A 37 2.68 -1.37 28.44
CA GLY A 37 1.22 -1.24 28.54
C GLY A 37 0.43 -1.79 27.33
N GLU A 38 1.08 -2.31 26.30
CA GLU A 38 0.37 -2.98 25.19
C GLU A 38 -0.08 -4.39 25.58
N LEU A 39 -1.17 -4.86 24.97
CA LEU A 39 -1.60 -6.27 25.01
C LEU A 39 -0.94 -7.03 23.88
N PHE A 40 -0.20 -8.07 24.23
CA PHE A 40 0.46 -8.94 23.26
C PHE A 40 -0.45 -10.11 22.85
N PHE A 41 -0.61 -10.34 21.54
CA PHE A 41 -1.28 -11.52 21.01
C PHE A 41 -0.24 -12.53 20.52
N ALA A 42 -0.20 -13.71 21.13
CA ALA A 42 0.68 -14.81 20.73
C ALA A 42 0.15 -15.53 19.49
N VAL A 43 0.20 -14.86 18.34
CA VAL A 43 -0.33 -15.40 17.07
C VAL A 43 0.70 -16.31 16.42
N LYS A 44 0.24 -17.43 15.85
CA LYS A 44 1.08 -18.32 15.04
C LYS A 44 1.13 -17.81 13.60
N GLY A 45 2.31 -17.45 13.15
CA GLY A 45 2.60 -17.12 11.76
C GLY A 45 3.14 -18.33 10.98
N GLU A 46 3.49 -18.11 9.72
CA GLU A 46 4.04 -19.17 8.85
C GLU A 46 5.41 -19.71 9.33
N ARG A 47 6.26 -18.87 9.89
CA ARG A 47 7.65 -19.19 10.25
C ARG A 47 7.90 -19.24 11.76
N MET A 48 7.08 -18.56 12.54
CA MET A 48 7.30 -18.37 13.97
C MET A 48 5.99 -18.51 14.73
N ASP A 49 6.06 -19.04 15.95
CA ASP A 49 4.92 -19.10 16.86
C ASP A 49 5.07 -18.00 17.93
N GLY A 50 4.11 -17.08 18.00
CA GLY A 50 4.09 -16.01 18.99
C GLY A 50 4.12 -16.50 20.45
N HIS A 51 3.68 -17.75 20.70
CA HIS A 51 3.75 -18.36 22.03
C HIS A 51 5.18 -18.53 22.55
N ASP A 52 6.18 -18.63 21.66
CA ASP A 52 7.58 -18.71 22.07
C ASP A 52 8.13 -17.41 22.64
N PHE A 53 7.43 -16.30 22.43
CA PHE A 53 7.85 -14.94 22.79
C PHE A 53 7.01 -14.29 23.90
N VAL A 54 6.08 -15.01 24.53
CA VAL A 54 5.19 -14.46 25.57
C VAL A 54 5.98 -13.91 26.76
N ALA A 55 6.96 -14.69 27.27
CA ALA A 55 7.79 -14.24 28.39
C ALA A 55 8.61 -12.99 28.04
N GLN A 56 9.11 -12.91 26.82
CA GLN A 56 9.83 -11.74 26.31
C GLN A 56 8.89 -10.53 26.25
N ALA A 57 7.70 -10.65 25.68
CA ALA A 57 6.75 -9.56 25.53
C ALA A 57 6.34 -8.99 26.90
N LEU A 58 6.03 -9.86 27.86
CA LEU A 58 5.71 -9.45 29.23
C LEU A 58 6.91 -8.81 29.95
N GLY A 59 8.12 -9.36 29.74
CA GLY A 59 9.36 -8.80 30.26
C GLY A 59 9.72 -7.43 29.66
N THR A 60 9.27 -7.12 28.45
CA THR A 60 9.41 -5.80 27.81
C THR A 60 8.37 -4.80 28.32
N GLY A 61 7.33 -5.26 29.03
CA GLY A 61 6.33 -4.39 29.63
C GLY A 61 4.93 -4.50 29.05
N ALA A 62 4.64 -5.56 28.27
CA ALA A 62 3.25 -5.84 27.90
C ALA A 62 2.39 -5.98 29.17
N VAL A 63 1.20 -5.38 29.16
CA VAL A 63 0.28 -5.41 30.31
C VAL A 63 -0.34 -6.78 30.53
N ALA A 64 -0.49 -7.56 29.47
CA ALA A 64 -0.96 -8.95 29.47
C ALA A 64 -0.62 -9.60 28.10
N ALA A 65 -0.81 -10.92 28.03
CA ALA A 65 -0.69 -11.65 26.77
C ALA A 65 -1.91 -12.54 26.51
N VAL A 66 -2.38 -12.56 25.27
CA VAL A 66 -3.43 -13.47 24.79
C VAL A 66 -2.76 -14.72 24.24
N VAL A 67 -3.08 -15.89 24.83
CA VAL A 67 -2.48 -17.18 24.49
C VAL A 67 -3.56 -18.22 24.20
N ARG A 68 -3.22 -19.29 23.50
CA ARG A 68 -4.14 -20.43 23.36
C ARG A 68 -4.26 -21.19 24.68
N LYS A 69 -5.46 -21.69 24.98
CA LYS A 69 -5.76 -22.47 26.20
C LYS A 69 -4.84 -23.68 26.35
N ASP A 70 -4.56 -24.40 25.27
CA ASP A 70 -3.69 -25.58 25.27
C ASP A 70 -2.21 -25.26 25.49
N GLN A 71 -1.81 -23.99 25.31
CA GLN A 71 -0.44 -23.53 25.51
C GLN A 71 -0.18 -22.96 26.91
N ILE A 72 -1.22 -22.75 27.72
CA ILE A 72 -1.10 -22.12 29.04
C ILE A 72 -0.16 -22.89 29.98
N VAL A 73 -0.10 -24.22 29.81
CA VAL A 73 0.79 -25.11 30.58
C VAL A 73 2.28 -24.79 30.40
N ARG A 74 2.63 -24.07 29.34
CA ARG A 74 4.01 -23.60 29.10
C ARG A 74 4.44 -22.46 30.05
N TYR A 75 3.48 -21.87 30.76
CA TYR A 75 3.68 -20.64 31.54
C TYR A 75 3.21 -20.80 33.00
N PRO A 76 3.67 -21.81 33.75
CA PRO A 76 3.10 -22.17 35.05
C PRO A 76 3.27 -21.10 36.15
N VAL A 77 4.16 -20.13 35.94
CA VAL A 77 4.46 -19.06 36.91
C VAL A 77 4.26 -17.66 36.33
N ILE A 78 3.69 -17.56 35.13
CA ILE A 78 3.48 -16.26 34.46
C ILE A 78 2.05 -15.80 34.72
N ALA A 79 1.91 -14.64 35.38
CA ALA A 79 0.65 -13.92 35.51
C ALA A 79 0.38 -13.03 34.28
N GLY A 80 -0.86 -12.57 34.14
CA GLY A 80 -1.22 -11.66 33.05
C GLY A 80 -1.54 -12.36 31.74
N LEU A 81 -2.07 -13.59 31.82
CA LEU A 81 -2.46 -14.36 30.62
C LEU A 81 -3.98 -14.36 30.45
N LEU A 82 -4.43 -14.08 29.22
CA LEU A 82 -5.79 -14.26 28.72
C LEU A 82 -5.81 -15.48 27.78
N ALA A 83 -6.45 -16.55 28.19
CA ALA A 83 -6.50 -17.81 27.45
C ALA A 83 -7.73 -17.89 26.56
N VAL A 84 -7.53 -18.15 25.27
CA VAL A 84 -8.54 -18.25 24.21
C VAL A 84 -8.38 -19.54 23.42
N ASP A 85 -9.37 -19.91 22.62
CA ASP A 85 -9.28 -21.11 21.76
C ASP A 85 -8.35 -20.85 20.56
N ASP A 86 -8.40 -19.67 19.95
CA ASP A 86 -7.56 -19.23 18.83
C ASP A 86 -7.17 -17.77 18.98
N THR A 87 -5.87 -17.49 18.97
CA THR A 87 -5.32 -16.13 19.21
C THR A 87 -5.51 -15.20 18.01
N LEU A 88 -5.55 -15.72 16.78
CA LEU A 88 -5.85 -14.93 15.60
C LEU A 88 -7.34 -14.57 15.55
N ALA A 89 -8.21 -15.52 15.78
CA ALA A 89 -9.66 -15.28 15.90
C ALA A 89 -9.97 -14.28 17.04
N ALA A 90 -9.25 -14.36 18.16
CA ALA A 90 -9.36 -13.39 19.24
C ALA A 90 -8.94 -11.98 18.82
N LEU A 91 -7.82 -11.82 18.12
CA LEU A 91 -7.37 -10.54 17.56
C LEU A 91 -8.43 -9.94 16.63
N GLN A 92 -8.99 -10.74 15.73
CA GLN A 92 -10.04 -10.33 14.79
C GLN A 92 -11.34 -9.97 15.51
N THR A 93 -11.72 -10.75 16.51
CA THR A 93 -12.91 -10.50 17.34
C THR A 93 -12.78 -9.17 18.09
N LEU A 94 -11.63 -8.92 18.71
CA LEU A 94 -11.40 -7.65 19.42
C LEU A 94 -11.38 -6.47 18.44
N GLY A 95 -10.72 -6.59 17.29
CA GLY A 95 -10.72 -5.57 16.25
C GLY A 95 -12.14 -5.23 15.77
N THR A 96 -12.98 -6.25 15.56
CA THR A 96 -14.40 -6.07 15.18
C THR A 96 -15.22 -5.44 16.32
N ALA A 97 -14.96 -5.80 17.58
CA ALA A 97 -15.63 -5.20 18.72
C ALA A 97 -15.29 -3.71 18.83
N VAL A 98 -14.01 -3.33 18.69
CA VAL A 98 -13.58 -1.93 18.66
C VAL A 98 -14.20 -1.18 17.46
N ARG A 99 -14.24 -1.79 16.26
CA ARG A 99 -14.91 -1.20 15.09
C ARG A 99 -16.38 -0.87 15.39
N ARG A 100 -17.10 -1.80 16.02
CA ARG A 100 -18.51 -1.62 16.37
C ARG A 100 -18.70 -0.56 17.47
N LEU A 101 -17.82 -0.51 18.47
CA LEU A 101 -17.85 0.52 19.51
C LEU A 101 -17.60 1.92 18.92
N TRP A 102 -16.66 2.02 17.99
CA TRP A 102 -16.33 3.29 17.36
C TRP A 102 -17.45 3.79 16.44
N ALA A 103 -18.12 2.92 15.69
CA ALA A 103 -19.36 3.11 14.95
C ALA A 103 -19.42 4.34 14.02
N LYS A 104 -18.26 4.85 13.54
CA LYS A 104 -18.20 5.98 12.61
C LYS A 104 -17.81 5.49 11.21
N PRO A 105 -17.89 6.34 10.16
CA PRO A 105 -17.67 5.94 8.77
C PRO A 105 -16.29 5.34 8.49
N LEU A 106 -16.25 4.29 7.67
CA LEU A 106 -15.04 3.62 7.24
C LEU A 106 -15.05 3.42 5.72
N VAL A 107 -13.93 3.81 5.09
CA VAL A 107 -13.67 3.61 3.67
C VAL A 107 -12.75 2.39 3.51
N GLY A 108 -13.19 1.38 2.76
CA GLY A 108 -12.38 0.24 2.35
C GLY A 108 -11.76 0.51 0.97
N VAL A 109 -10.46 0.22 0.81
CA VAL A 109 -9.73 0.42 -0.46
C VAL A 109 -9.06 -0.87 -0.89
N THR A 110 -9.37 -1.34 -2.10
CA THR A 110 -8.68 -2.48 -2.72
C THR A 110 -8.38 -2.23 -4.20
N GLY A 111 -7.68 -3.16 -4.84
CA GLY A 111 -7.29 -3.13 -6.24
C GLY A 111 -6.00 -3.90 -6.49
N SER A 112 -5.62 -4.07 -7.74
CA SER A 112 -4.36 -4.71 -8.11
C SER A 112 -3.17 -3.81 -7.81
N THR A 113 -3.24 -2.55 -8.25
CA THR A 113 -2.20 -1.52 -8.07
C THR A 113 -2.81 -0.23 -7.49
N GLY A 114 -1.98 0.64 -6.93
CA GLY A 114 -2.41 1.96 -6.47
C GLY A 114 -3.14 2.00 -5.12
N LYS A 115 -3.46 0.87 -4.49
CA LYS A 115 -4.19 0.80 -3.20
C LYS A 115 -3.66 1.75 -2.14
N THR A 116 -2.38 1.65 -1.83
CA THR A 116 -1.76 2.44 -0.77
C THR A 116 -1.73 3.93 -1.12
N THR A 117 -1.37 4.27 -2.36
CA THR A 117 -1.37 5.66 -2.82
C THR A 117 -2.78 6.25 -2.80
N THR A 118 -3.78 5.48 -3.24
CA THR A 118 -5.20 5.89 -3.17
C THR A 118 -5.66 6.07 -1.73
N LYS A 119 -5.35 5.12 -0.84
CA LYS A 119 -5.64 5.23 0.59
C LYS A 119 -5.00 6.49 1.21
N ASP A 120 -3.74 6.78 0.88
CA ASP A 120 -3.03 7.95 1.40
C ASP A 120 -3.62 9.25 0.83
N ALA A 121 -3.97 9.27 -0.46
CA ALA A 121 -4.64 10.40 -1.10
C ALA A 121 -6.04 10.65 -0.51
N ILE A 122 -6.85 9.60 -0.30
CA ILE A 122 -8.16 9.70 0.35
C ILE A 122 -8.01 10.28 1.76
N ALA A 123 -7.07 9.74 2.54
CA ALA A 123 -6.84 10.21 3.90
C ALA A 123 -6.41 11.69 3.93
N HIS A 124 -5.56 12.11 2.99
CA HIS A 124 -5.11 13.49 2.85
C HIS A 124 -6.28 14.43 2.48
N VAL A 125 -7.08 14.07 1.49
CA VAL A 125 -8.26 14.85 1.08
C VAL A 125 -9.25 14.98 2.25
N LEU A 126 -9.57 13.87 2.92
CA LEU A 126 -10.49 13.88 4.06
C LEU A 126 -9.96 14.67 5.27
N SER A 127 -8.63 14.74 5.44
CA SER A 127 -8.00 15.48 6.54
C SER A 127 -8.24 17.00 6.49
N ARG A 128 -8.81 17.54 5.39
CA ARG A 128 -9.27 18.93 5.32
C ARG A 128 -10.40 19.22 6.31
N ARG A 129 -11.20 18.20 6.66
CA ARG A 129 -12.37 18.36 7.55
C ARG A 129 -12.45 17.35 8.69
N PHE A 130 -11.73 16.23 8.61
CA PHE A 130 -11.88 15.09 9.51
C PHE A 130 -10.55 14.69 10.14
N ARG A 131 -10.60 14.15 11.36
CA ARG A 131 -9.49 13.41 11.95
C ARG A 131 -9.53 11.98 11.44
N VAL A 132 -8.58 11.65 10.57
CA VAL A 132 -8.57 10.41 9.79
C VAL A 132 -7.62 9.40 10.40
N LEU A 133 -8.10 8.18 10.70
CA LEU A 133 -7.24 7.01 10.84
C LEU A 133 -7.04 6.37 9.46
N LYS A 134 -5.80 6.06 9.08
CA LYS A 134 -5.53 5.28 7.85
C LYS A 134 -4.65 4.07 8.15
N SER A 135 -4.76 3.02 7.32
CA SER A 135 -3.85 1.88 7.40
C SER A 135 -2.39 2.30 7.27
N GLU A 136 -1.54 1.78 8.14
CA GLU A 136 -0.10 2.01 8.15
C GLU A 136 0.63 0.84 7.46
N GLY A 137 1.74 1.16 6.78
CA GLY A 137 2.58 0.14 6.16
C GLY A 137 1.79 -0.81 5.24
N ASN A 138 1.95 -2.12 5.49
CA ASN A 138 1.25 -3.21 4.81
C ASN A 138 0.22 -3.92 5.72
N PHE A 139 -0.32 -3.24 6.72
CA PHE A 139 -1.35 -3.79 7.61
C PHE A 139 -2.70 -3.87 6.91
N ASN A 140 -2.78 -4.70 5.87
CA ASN A 140 -3.91 -4.85 4.96
C ASN A 140 -4.43 -6.28 4.81
N ASN A 141 -3.94 -7.23 5.64
CA ASN A 141 -4.29 -8.64 5.65
C ASN A 141 -4.97 -9.06 6.96
N HIS A 142 -5.24 -10.36 7.12
CA HIS A 142 -5.94 -10.96 8.27
C HIS A 142 -5.23 -10.77 9.64
N PHE A 143 -3.95 -10.38 9.68
CA PHE A 143 -3.22 -9.96 10.88
C PHE A 143 -3.22 -8.43 11.05
N GLY A 144 -2.90 -7.73 9.97
CA GLY A 144 -2.65 -6.29 10.00
C GLY A 144 -3.93 -5.46 10.13
N LEU A 145 -4.99 -5.81 9.39
CA LEU A 145 -6.23 -5.06 9.43
C LEU A 145 -6.88 -5.04 10.83
N PRO A 146 -6.97 -6.15 11.59
CA PRO A 146 -7.44 -6.09 12.98
C PRO A 146 -6.63 -5.17 13.86
N LEU A 147 -5.29 -5.17 13.73
CA LEU A 147 -4.42 -4.23 14.45
C LEU A 147 -4.74 -2.77 14.11
N MET A 148 -5.05 -2.48 12.85
CA MET A 148 -5.49 -1.14 12.46
C MET A 148 -6.84 -0.76 13.07
N LEU A 149 -7.81 -1.68 13.11
CA LEU A 149 -9.09 -1.43 13.78
C LEU A 149 -8.92 -1.15 15.28
N LEU A 150 -7.97 -1.81 15.93
CA LEU A 150 -7.64 -1.58 17.34
C LEU A 150 -7.04 -0.20 17.61
N LYS A 151 -6.49 0.48 16.59
CA LYS A 151 -6.01 1.88 16.67
C LYS A 151 -7.13 2.92 16.56
N LEU A 152 -8.37 2.52 16.29
CA LEU A 152 -9.51 3.44 16.30
C LEU A 152 -9.67 4.04 17.70
N GLU A 153 -9.79 5.39 17.76
CA GLU A 153 -10.00 6.17 18.98
C GLU A 153 -11.23 7.07 18.82
N PRO A 154 -11.90 7.47 19.90
CA PRO A 154 -13.10 8.30 19.84
C PRO A 154 -12.91 9.60 19.06
N GLU A 155 -11.69 10.15 19.03
CA GLU A 155 -11.36 11.38 18.33
C GLU A 155 -11.30 11.22 16.80
N HIS A 156 -11.08 10.03 16.27
CA HIS A 156 -11.12 9.81 14.81
C HIS A 156 -12.55 9.98 14.30
N ASP A 157 -12.73 10.72 13.21
CA ASP A 157 -14.04 10.99 12.62
C ASP A 157 -14.34 10.03 11.48
N ILE A 158 -13.30 9.50 10.81
CA ILE A 158 -13.40 8.57 9.70
C ILE A 158 -12.12 7.69 9.63
N ALA A 159 -12.26 6.48 9.10
CA ALA A 159 -11.13 5.60 8.85
C ALA A 159 -11.00 5.24 7.38
N VAL A 160 -9.77 5.09 6.88
CA VAL A 160 -9.45 4.64 5.52
C VAL A 160 -8.56 3.39 5.60
N ILE A 161 -9.14 2.24 5.29
CA ILE A 161 -8.52 0.94 5.53
C ILE A 161 -8.24 0.24 4.19
N GLU A 162 -6.96 -0.06 3.98
CA GLU A 162 -6.50 -0.84 2.84
C GLU A 162 -6.80 -2.33 3.05
N MET A 163 -7.30 -3.00 2.02
CA MET A 163 -7.59 -4.44 2.01
C MET A 163 -6.81 -5.11 0.88
N GLY A 164 -5.83 -5.92 1.27
CA GLY A 164 -5.01 -6.75 0.39
C GLY A 164 -5.58 -8.16 0.28
N MET A 165 -5.21 -8.88 -0.78
CA MET A 165 -5.54 -10.29 -0.97
C MET A 165 -4.43 -11.01 -1.73
N SER A 166 -4.30 -12.29 -1.47
CA SER A 166 -3.62 -13.27 -2.31
C SER A 166 -4.58 -14.37 -2.81
N HIS A 167 -5.71 -14.59 -2.11
CA HIS A 167 -6.70 -15.62 -2.45
C HIS A 167 -8.12 -15.05 -2.47
N ALA A 168 -9.02 -15.76 -3.16
CA ALA A 168 -10.45 -15.47 -3.11
C ALA A 168 -11.01 -15.65 -1.68
N GLY A 169 -12.01 -14.83 -1.31
CA GLY A 169 -12.63 -14.82 0.01
C GLY A 169 -11.91 -13.95 1.05
N GLU A 170 -10.65 -13.55 0.81
CA GLU A 170 -9.89 -12.74 1.77
C GLU A 170 -10.45 -11.33 1.91
N ILE A 171 -10.83 -10.67 0.80
CA ILE A 171 -11.44 -9.33 0.86
C ILE A 171 -12.78 -9.38 1.59
N ALA A 172 -13.62 -10.39 1.33
CA ALA A 172 -14.89 -10.56 2.04
C ALA A 172 -14.67 -10.74 3.55
N ALA A 173 -13.69 -11.55 3.95
CA ALA A 173 -13.32 -11.74 5.35
C ALA A 173 -12.86 -10.43 6.00
N LEU A 174 -12.00 -9.66 5.34
CA LEU A 174 -11.52 -8.36 5.83
C LEU A 174 -12.65 -7.34 5.90
N ALA A 175 -13.53 -7.28 4.89
CA ALA A 175 -14.68 -6.39 4.86
C ALA A 175 -15.68 -6.72 5.98
N LYS A 176 -15.87 -8.02 6.31
CA LYS A 176 -16.69 -8.45 7.45
C LYS A 176 -16.16 -7.93 8.79
N LEU A 177 -14.84 -7.84 8.96
CA LEU A 177 -14.20 -7.27 10.16
C LEU A 177 -14.34 -5.75 10.20
N ALA A 178 -14.02 -5.08 9.08
CA ALA A 178 -13.94 -3.62 9.00
C ALA A 178 -15.31 -2.94 8.82
N GLN A 179 -16.29 -3.62 8.23
CA GLN A 179 -17.64 -3.12 7.96
C GLN A 179 -17.60 -1.74 7.27
N PRO A 180 -17.03 -1.63 6.04
CA PRO A 180 -16.96 -0.37 5.31
C PRO A 180 -18.34 0.07 4.82
N GLU A 181 -18.58 1.39 4.80
CA GLU A 181 -19.75 2.00 4.15
C GLU A 181 -19.40 2.51 2.75
N ILE A 182 -18.12 2.79 2.49
CA ILE A 182 -17.62 3.20 1.17
C ILE A 182 -16.57 2.19 0.73
N GLY A 183 -16.72 1.65 -0.47
CA GLY A 183 -15.76 0.74 -1.10
C GLY A 183 -15.11 1.40 -2.32
N VAL A 184 -13.79 1.45 -2.35
CA VAL A 184 -13.01 2.00 -3.47
C VAL A 184 -12.23 0.90 -4.15
N ILE A 185 -12.39 0.75 -5.46
CA ILE A 185 -11.60 -0.20 -6.26
C ILE A 185 -10.78 0.56 -7.29
N THR A 186 -9.45 0.40 -7.21
CA THR A 186 -8.54 1.14 -8.07
C THR A 186 -8.48 0.58 -9.49
N ASN A 187 -8.18 -0.70 -9.63
CA ASN A 187 -8.09 -1.41 -10.91
C ASN A 187 -7.99 -2.92 -10.72
N VAL A 188 -8.16 -3.64 -11.83
CA VAL A 188 -7.85 -5.07 -11.97
C VAL A 188 -6.68 -5.22 -12.95
N ALA A 189 -5.65 -5.97 -12.54
CA ALA A 189 -4.48 -6.25 -13.36
C ALA A 189 -3.94 -7.65 -13.04
N PRO A 190 -3.15 -8.27 -13.91
CA PRO A 190 -2.56 -9.58 -13.71
C PRO A 190 -1.48 -9.53 -12.60
N VAL A 191 -1.93 -9.67 -11.36
CA VAL A 191 -1.10 -9.78 -10.15
C VAL A 191 -1.52 -11.03 -9.40
N HIS A 192 -0.64 -11.59 -8.56
CA HIS A 192 -0.94 -12.83 -7.80
C HIS A 192 -1.35 -14.02 -8.68
N LEU A 193 -0.83 -14.09 -9.93
CA LEU A 193 -1.14 -15.17 -10.88
C LEU A 193 -0.61 -16.54 -10.43
N GLU A 194 0.11 -16.61 -9.35
CA GLU A 194 0.44 -17.86 -8.66
C GLU A 194 -0.78 -18.48 -7.99
N PHE A 195 -1.77 -17.66 -7.61
CA PHE A 195 -2.95 -18.07 -6.82
C PHE A 195 -4.28 -17.96 -7.60
N PHE A 196 -4.28 -17.32 -8.77
CA PHE A 196 -5.47 -17.13 -9.60
C PHE A 196 -5.22 -17.64 -11.02
N GLU A 197 -6.16 -18.36 -11.57
CA GLU A 197 -6.06 -18.92 -12.92
C GLU A 197 -6.26 -17.84 -14.00
N THR A 198 -7.18 -16.90 -13.75
CA THR A 198 -7.55 -15.86 -14.70
C THR A 198 -7.63 -14.47 -14.07
N ILE A 199 -7.55 -13.43 -14.92
CA ILE A 199 -7.80 -12.04 -14.48
C ILE A 199 -9.24 -11.86 -14.00
N ALA A 200 -10.19 -12.60 -14.57
CA ALA A 200 -11.57 -12.57 -14.13
C ALA A 200 -11.75 -13.11 -12.69
N ASP A 201 -10.91 -14.05 -12.25
CA ASP A 201 -10.90 -14.53 -10.87
C ASP A 201 -10.39 -13.44 -9.92
N ILE A 202 -9.35 -12.72 -10.33
CA ILE A 202 -8.85 -11.55 -9.59
C ILE A 202 -9.94 -10.48 -9.50
N ALA A 203 -10.69 -10.24 -10.59
CA ALA A 203 -11.79 -9.29 -10.61
C ALA A 203 -12.91 -9.69 -9.64
N ARG A 204 -13.32 -10.98 -9.64
CA ARG A 204 -14.32 -11.51 -8.70
C ARG A 204 -13.89 -11.34 -7.25
N ALA A 205 -12.63 -11.66 -6.94
CA ALA A 205 -12.12 -11.51 -5.58
C ALA A 205 -12.09 -10.04 -5.12
N LYS A 206 -11.82 -9.08 -6.02
CA LYS A 206 -11.89 -7.65 -5.68
C LYS A 206 -13.32 -7.14 -5.55
N TYR A 207 -14.25 -7.69 -6.34
CA TYR A 207 -15.66 -7.39 -6.24
C TYR A 207 -16.24 -7.72 -4.86
N GLU A 208 -15.64 -8.64 -4.11
CA GLU A 208 -16.03 -8.99 -2.74
C GLU A 208 -16.16 -7.75 -1.84
N LEU A 209 -15.35 -6.71 -2.04
CA LEU A 209 -15.48 -5.44 -1.30
C LEU A 209 -16.85 -4.79 -1.56
N ILE A 210 -17.25 -4.69 -2.83
CA ILE A 210 -18.53 -4.06 -3.21
C ILE A 210 -19.72 -4.91 -2.74
N ALA A 211 -19.61 -6.25 -2.91
CA ALA A 211 -20.64 -7.18 -2.43
C ALA A 211 -20.82 -7.17 -0.91
N SER A 212 -19.80 -6.72 -0.15
CA SER A 212 -19.82 -6.62 1.31
C SER A 212 -20.35 -5.29 1.85
N LEU A 213 -20.59 -4.29 0.98
CA LEU A 213 -21.11 -3.00 1.40
C LEU A 213 -22.58 -3.10 1.85
N PRO A 214 -23.00 -2.28 2.81
CA PRO A 214 -24.41 -2.21 3.19
C PRO A 214 -25.28 -1.65 2.03
N TRP A 215 -26.58 -1.90 2.07
CA TRP A 215 -27.53 -1.42 1.08
C TRP A 215 -27.43 0.11 0.81
N ALA A 216 -27.19 0.90 1.85
CA ALA A 216 -27.00 2.35 1.76
C ALA A 216 -25.53 2.75 1.53
N GLY A 217 -24.68 1.80 1.18
CA GLY A 217 -23.25 2.05 0.96
C GLY A 217 -22.96 2.72 -0.39
N THR A 218 -21.71 3.14 -0.57
CA THR A 218 -21.24 3.79 -1.80
C THR A 218 -20.06 3.04 -2.40
N ALA A 219 -20.17 2.70 -3.68
CA ALA A 219 -19.10 2.11 -4.49
C ALA A 219 -18.43 3.20 -5.32
N ILE A 220 -17.12 3.40 -5.14
CA ILE A 220 -16.28 4.33 -5.91
C ILE A 220 -15.45 3.51 -6.90
N LEU A 221 -15.78 3.58 -8.18
CA LEU A 221 -15.31 2.65 -9.20
C LEU A 221 -14.57 3.35 -10.34
N ASN A 222 -13.47 2.75 -10.80
CA ASN A 222 -12.72 3.23 -11.95
C ASN A 222 -13.46 2.93 -13.26
N ALA A 223 -13.93 3.97 -13.93
CA ALA A 223 -14.69 3.88 -15.19
C ALA A 223 -13.84 3.40 -16.37
N ASP A 224 -12.52 3.58 -16.32
CA ASP A 224 -11.60 3.23 -17.39
C ASP A 224 -11.00 1.82 -17.24
N ASP A 225 -11.34 1.11 -16.17
CA ASP A 225 -10.93 -0.29 -15.99
C ASP A 225 -12.04 -1.23 -16.48
N GLU A 226 -11.71 -2.14 -17.37
CA GLU A 226 -12.66 -3.05 -18.04
C GLU A 226 -13.54 -3.84 -17.07
N TYR A 227 -12.96 -4.31 -15.96
CA TYR A 227 -13.69 -5.09 -14.95
C TYR A 227 -14.38 -4.18 -13.92
N VAL A 228 -13.65 -3.20 -13.39
CA VAL A 228 -14.14 -2.34 -12.29
C VAL A 228 -15.36 -1.54 -12.71
N SER A 229 -15.40 -1.04 -13.96
CA SER A 229 -16.55 -0.31 -14.52
C SER A 229 -17.85 -1.11 -14.50
N GLN A 230 -17.77 -2.44 -14.44
CA GLN A 230 -18.95 -3.33 -14.40
C GLN A 230 -19.46 -3.61 -12.97
N PHE A 231 -18.68 -3.34 -11.94
CA PHE A 231 -18.99 -3.74 -10.56
C PHE A 231 -20.19 -3.00 -9.96
N GLY A 232 -20.62 -1.91 -10.58
CA GLY A 232 -21.82 -1.19 -10.16
C GLY A 232 -23.14 -1.79 -10.63
N ARG A 233 -23.14 -2.77 -11.58
CA ARG A 233 -24.35 -3.25 -12.24
C ARG A 233 -25.36 -3.90 -11.29
N ASP A 234 -24.85 -4.73 -10.38
CA ASP A 234 -25.65 -5.51 -9.42
C ASP A 234 -25.60 -4.91 -8.00
N PHE A 235 -24.98 -3.74 -7.85
CA PHE A 235 -24.91 -3.06 -6.57
C PHE A 235 -26.14 -2.14 -6.38
N HIS A 236 -26.83 -2.30 -5.28
CA HIS A 236 -28.07 -1.56 -5.00
C HIS A 236 -27.85 -0.20 -4.34
N GLY A 237 -26.64 0.07 -3.82
CA GLY A 237 -26.29 1.34 -3.21
C GLY A 237 -25.89 2.40 -4.24
N LYS A 238 -25.26 3.46 -3.78
CA LYS A 238 -24.76 4.53 -4.65
C LYS A 238 -23.51 4.10 -5.39
N VAL A 239 -23.46 4.34 -6.69
CA VAL A 239 -22.26 4.16 -7.51
C VAL A 239 -21.75 5.54 -7.92
N VAL A 240 -20.45 5.78 -7.75
CA VAL A 240 -19.75 6.96 -8.22
C VAL A 240 -18.59 6.49 -9.10
N LEU A 241 -18.57 6.92 -10.35
CA LEU A 241 -17.53 6.59 -11.32
C LEU A 241 -16.46 7.67 -11.34
N TYR A 242 -15.20 7.24 -11.34
CA TYR A 242 -14.07 8.15 -11.55
C TYR A 242 -13.18 7.64 -12.70
N GLY A 243 -12.50 8.53 -13.42
CA GLY A 243 -11.62 8.13 -14.51
C GLY A 243 -11.17 9.28 -15.38
N MET A 244 -10.57 8.95 -16.53
CA MET A 244 -10.23 9.92 -17.59
C MET A 244 -11.37 10.05 -18.60
N THR A 245 -12.28 9.08 -18.63
CA THR A 245 -13.44 9.13 -19.53
C THR A 245 -14.39 10.24 -19.13
N PRO A 246 -14.88 11.08 -20.08
CA PRO A 246 -15.80 12.19 -19.79
C PRO A 246 -17.17 11.73 -19.24
N SER A 247 -17.50 10.46 -19.33
CA SER A 247 -18.74 9.89 -18.77
C SER A 247 -18.64 9.57 -17.27
N ALA A 248 -17.47 9.68 -16.66
CA ALA A 248 -17.32 9.47 -15.23
C ALA A 248 -17.79 10.71 -14.44
N ASP A 249 -18.35 10.49 -13.25
CA ASP A 249 -18.86 11.55 -12.36
C ASP A 249 -17.74 12.50 -11.89
N VAL A 250 -16.54 11.95 -11.69
CA VAL A 250 -15.31 12.68 -11.32
C VAL A 250 -14.23 12.31 -12.32
N HIS A 251 -13.85 13.25 -13.19
CA HIS A 251 -12.89 12.94 -14.24
C HIS A 251 -11.84 14.03 -14.46
N ALA A 252 -10.78 13.66 -15.17
CA ALA A 252 -9.69 14.55 -15.54
C ALA A 252 -9.69 14.83 -17.04
N GLU A 253 -9.57 16.12 -17.41
CA GLU A 253 -9.35 16.56 -18.78
C GLU A 253 -8.06 17.34 -18.91
N ASN A 254 -7.60 17.59 -20.16
CA ASN A 254 -6.43 18.40 -20.46
C ASN A 254 -5.18 18.04 -19.65
N VAL A 255 -4.93 16.72 -19.51
CA VAL A 255 -3.82 16.17 -18.74
C VAL A 255 -2.48 16.53 -19.37
N GLN A 256 -1.58 17.10 -18.57
CA GLN A 256 -0.22 17.43 -18.96
C GLN A 256 0.78 16.90 -17.93
N SER A 257 1.82 16.23 -18.40
CA SER A 257 2.92 15.79 -17.54
C SER A 257 3.87 16.96 -17.27
N CYS A 258 4.15 17.23 -15.99
CA CYS A 258 5.14 18.20 -15.53
C CYS A 258 6.45 17.51 -15.08
N GLY A 259 6.71 16.32 -15.58
CA GLY A 259 7.91 15.54 -15.25
C GLY A 259 7.95 15.17 -13.76
N ILE A 260 9.05 15.54 -13.09
CA ILE A 260 9.23 15.27 -11.65
C ILE A 260 8.32 16.12 -10.75
N ALA A 261 7.77 17.21 -11.26
CA ALA A 261 6.80 18.04 -10.52
C ALA A 261 5.40 17.41 -10.48
N GLY A 262 5.17 16.32 -11.23
CA GLY A 262 3.89 15.64 -11.24
C GLY A 262 3.09 15.83 -12.52
N SER A 263 1.79 16.09 -12.41
CA SER A 263 0.88 16.27 -13.55
C SER A 263 -0.12 17.40 -13.30
N GLU A 264 -0.42 18.18 -14.31
CA GLU A 264 -1.51 19.15 -14.31
C GLU A 264 -2.71 18.59 -15.10
N PHE A 265 -3.91 18.86 -14.62
CA PHE A 265 -5.15 18.49 -15.30
C PHE A 265 -6.31 19.36 -14.83
N ASP A 266 -7.38 19.38 -15.60
CA ASP A 266 -8.65 19.98 -15.17
C ASP A 266 -9.46 18.90 -14.45
N LEU A 267 -9.74 19.10 -13.15
CA LEU A 267 -10.68 18.27 -12.41
C LEU A 267 -12.12 18.70 -12.78
N VAL A 268 -12.89 17.75 -13.28
CA VAL A 268 -14.29 17.99 -13.74
C VAL A 268 -15.26 17.17 -12.89
N ILE A 269 -16.29 17.85 -12.36
CA ILE A 269 -17.33 17.27 -11.51
C ILE A 269 -18.67 17.93 -11.90
N GLY A 270 -19.47 17.28 -12.74
CA GLY A 270 -20.67 17.88 -13.31
C GLY A 270 -20.35 19.17 -14.08
N SER A 271 -20.84 20.31 -13.64
CA SER A 271 -20.55 21.63 -14.26
C SER A 271 -19.31 22.32 -13.67
N TYR A 272 -18.75 21.81 -12.58
CA TYR A 272 -17.54 22.37 -12.00
C TYR A 272 -16.30 21.92 -12.79
N ARG A 273 -15.40 22.87 -13.04
CA ARG A 273 -14.11 22.61 -13.66
C ARG A 273 -13.06 23.52 -13.03
N ASP A 274 -11.94 22.94 -12.62
CA ASP A 274 -10.81 23.72 -12.10
C ASP A 274 -9.48 23.05 -12.41
N ARG A 275 -8.45 23.85 -12.68
CA ARG A 275 -7.09 23.38 -12.96
C ARG A 275 -6.38 23.03 -11.67
N THR A 276 -5.80 21.83 -11.60
CA THR A 276 -5.02 21.40 -10.45
C THR A 276 -3.66 20.85 -10.87
N LEU A 277 -2.66 21.08 -10.02
CA LEU A 277 -1.37 20.38 -10.07
C LEU A 277 -1.40 19.26 -9.05
N LEU A 278 -1.15 18.05 -9.51
CA LEU A 278 -0.94 16.88 -8.66
C LEU A 278 0.58 16.62 -8.53
N PRO A 279 1.21 16.87 -7.38
CA PRO A 279 2.66 16.72 -7.21
C PRO A 279 3.10 15.26 -7.00
N LEU A 280 2.52 14.35 -7.76
CA LEU A 280 2.87 12.93 -7.78
C LEU A 280 3.32 12.52 -9.18
N VAL A 281 4.48 11.89 -9.26
CA VAL A 281 5.10 11.47 -10.52
C VAL A 281 4.28 10.38 -11.20
N GLY A 282 3.90 10.62 -12.47
CA GLY A 282 3.22 9.64 -13.33
C GLY A 282 1.71 9.83 -13.42
N VAL A 283 1.21 9.72 -14.66
CA VAL A 283 -0.22 9.90 -15.03
C VAL A 283 -1.13 8.94 -14.27
N HIS A 284 -0.65 7.73 -13.95
CA HIS A 284 -1.42 6.77 -13.16
C HIS A 284 -1.83 7.30 -11.78
N ASN A 285 -1.12 8.28 -11.23
CA ASN A 285 -1.48 8.92 -9.96
C ASN A 285 -2.70 9.86 -10.09
N ILE A 286 -3.07 10.28 -11.29
CA ILE A 286 -4.31 11.01 -11.52
C ILE A 286 -5.51 10.14 -11.14
N TYR A 287 -5.53 8.84 -11.51
CA TYR A 287 -6.58 7.92 -11.07
C TYR A 287 -6.68 7.81 -9.54
N ASN A 288 -5.54 7.75 -8.85
CA ASN A 288 -5.51 7.72 -7.38
C ASN A 288 -6.08 9.03 -6.78
N ALA A 289 -5.78 10.17 -7.40
CA ALA A 289 -6.29 11.48 -7.02
C ALA A 289 -7.79 11.63 -7.29
N LEU A 290 -8.27 11.16 -8.45
CA LEU A 290 -9.71 11.19 -8.79
C LEU A 290 -10.53 10.33 -7.84
N ALA A 291 -10.05 9.13 -7.47
CA ALA A 291 -10.68 8.31 -6.45
C ALA A 291 -10.74 9.03 -5.09
N ALA A 292 -9.69 9.74 -4.72
CA ALA A 292 -9.65 10.50 -3.47
C ALA A 292 -10.61 11.70 -3.50
N ALA A 293 -10.68 12.42 -4.62
CA ALA A 293 -11.66 13.49 -4.81
C ALA A 293 -13.09 12.94 -4.71
N ALA A 294 -13.40 11.82 -5.38
CA ALA A 294 -14.72 11.18 -5.32
C ALA A 294 -15.13 10.83 -3.89
N VAL A 295 -14.22 10.24 -3.08
CA VAL A 295 -14.50 9.98 -1.66
C VAL A 295 -14.67 11.27 -0.86
N GLY A 296 -13.86 12.30 -1.11
CA GLY A 296 -13.98 13.61 -0.47
C GLY A 296 -15.37 14.24 -0.70
N LEU A 297 -15.82 14.25 -1.96
CA LEU A 297 -17.14 14.75 -2.34
C LEU A 297 -18.28 13.95 -1.70
N GLU A 298 -18.14 12.63 -1.66
CA GLU A 298 -19.11 11.74 -1.01
C GLU A 298 -19.22 12.03 0.50
N ARG A 299 -18.13 12.50 1.10
CA ARG A 299 -18.09 12.91 2.51
C ARG A 299 -18.35 14.41 2.74
N GLY A 300 -18.83 15.10 1.70
CA GLY A 300 -19.30 16.48 1.80
C GLY A 300 -18.24 17.57 1.65
N LEU A 301 -17.05 17.25 1.18
CA LEU A 301 -16.10 18.28 0.75
C LEU A 301 -16.63 18.96 -0.51
N THR A 302 -16.34 20.24 -0.66
CA THR A 302 -16.60 20.95 -1.92
C THR A 302 -15.56 20.56 -2.99
N PRO A 303 -15.89 20.72 -4.29
CA PRO A 303 -14.92 20.51 -5.36
C PRO A 303 -13.62 21.32 -5.18
N SER A 304 -13.73 22.59 -4.75
CA SER A 304 -12.55 23.44 -4.48
C SER A 304 -11.66 22.89 -3.37
N GLU A 305 -12.25 22.41 -2.27
CA GLU A 305 -11.48 21.77 -1.19
C GLU A 305 -10.77 20.49 -1.67
N ALA A 306 -11.38 19.73 -2.58
CA ALA A 306 -10.73 18.57 -3.18
C ALA A 306 -9.54 18.99 -4.05
N VAL A 307 -9.68 20.02 -4.91
CA VAL A 307 -8.59 20.58 -5.71
C VAL A 307 -7.43 21.05 -4.83
N ASP A 308 -7.73 21.86 -3.79
CA ASP A 308 -6.72 22.38 -2.86
C ASP A 308 -5.98 21.26 -2.12
N ALA A 309 -6.69 20.18 -1.76
CA ALA A 309 -6.09 19.03 -1.11
C ALA A 309 -5.18 18.26 -2.07
N LEU A 310 -5.62 18.02 -3.31
CA LEU A 310 -4.83 17.31 -4.32
C LEU A 310 -3.52 18.03 -4.64
N ALA A 311 -3.52 19.36 -4.68
CA ALA A 311 -2.34 20.19 -4.95
C ALA A 311 -1.26 20.11 -3.85
N THR A 312 -1.60 19.59 -2.67
CA THR A 312 -0.68 19.44 -1.52
C THR A 312 -0.35 18.00 -1.17
N LEU A 313 -0.74 17.03 -2.04
CA LEU A 313 -0.38 15.64 -1.85
C LEU A 313 1.14 15.43 -1.85
N VAL A 314 1.62 14.56 -0.98
CA VAL A 314 3.03 14.12 -0.95
C VAL A 314 3.11 12.64 -1.30
N PRO A 315 4.12 12.20 -2.06
CA PRO A 315 4.30 10.78 -2.34
C PRO A 315 4.52 10.00 -1.04
N GLY A 316 3.99 8.78 -0.97
CA GLY A 316 4.30 7.84 0.10
C GLY A 316 5.76 7.34 0.01
N ASP A 317 6.27 6.77 1.10
CA ASP A 317 7.62 6.18 1.16
C ASP A 317 7.85 5.22 0.00
N LYS A 318 8.90 5.45 -0.79
CA LYS A 318 9.32 4.64 -1.95
C LYS A 318 8.22 4.44 -3.02
N ARG A 319 7.35 5.47 -3.23
CA ARG A 319 6.24 5.44 -4.19
C ARG A 319 6.28 6.64 -5.13
N GLY A 320 7.24 6.64 -6.04
CA GLY A 320 7.49 7.77 -6.94
C GLY A 320 8.13 8.97 -6.23
N GLU A 321 8.77 8.75 -5.11
CA GLU A 321 9.51 9.74 -4.35
C GLU A 321 10.70 10.27 -5.17
N VAL A 322 10.81 11.58 -5.31
CA VAL A 322 11.92 12.20 -6.03
C VAL A 322 13.04 12.57 -5.06
N VAL A 323 14.21 11.98 -5.28
CA VAL A 323 15.42 12.18 -4.46
C VAL A 323 16.56 12.71 -5.33
N GLN A 324 17.43 13.56 -4.80
CA GLN A 324 18.64 14.01 -5.48
C GLN A 324 19.87 13.28 -4.94
N VAL A 325 20.69 12.74 -5.83
CA VAL A 325 22.00 12.16 -5.51
C VAL A 325 23.04 12.93 -6.33
N GLY A 326 23.67 13.94 -5.74
CA GLY A 326 24.46 14.93 -6.48
C GLY A 326 23.57 15.69 -7.47
N ASN A 327 23.99 15.73 -8.74
CA ASN A 327 23.22 16.36 -9.84
C ASN A 327 22.37 15.35 -10.63
N ILE A 328 22.02 14.23 -10.01
CA ILE A 328 21.24 13.13 -10.61
C ILE A 328 19.89 13.08 -9.93
N THR A 329 18.82 13.08 -10.73
CA THR A 329 17.46 12.94 -10.23
C THR A 329 17.09 11.45 -10.15
N VAL A 330 16.61 11.01 -8.99
CA VAL A 330 16.20 9.64 -8.74
C VAL A 330 14.71 9.59 -8.44
N ILE A 331 13.99 8.74 -9.15
CA ILE A 331 12.60 8.39 -8.86
C ILE A 331 12.63 7.07 -8.09
N ASN A 332 12.45 7.16 -6.78
CA ASN A 332 12.40 6.01 -5.89
C ASN A 332 10.98 5.44 -5.85
N ASP A 333 10.73 4.37 -6.59
CA ASP A 333 9.45 3.65 -6.65
C ASP A 333 9.63 2.15 -6.33
N CYS A 334 10.52 1.86 -5.36
CA CYS A 334 10.97 0.51 -5.05
C CYS A 334 10.17 -0.19 -3.93
N TYR A 335 9.01 0.34 -3.52
CA TYR A 335 8.18 -0.33 -2.52
C TYR A 335 7.64 -1.67 -3.03
N ASN A 336 7.10 -1.71 -4.25
CA ASN A 336 6.64 -2.93 -4.92
C ASN A 336 6.61 -2.74 -6.45
N SER A 337 6.57 -3.86 -7.19
CA SER A 337 6.53 -3.84 -8.64
C SER A 337 5.67 -4.98 -9.19
N ASN A 338 5.03 -4.70 -10.33
CA ASN A 338 4.43 -5.66 -11.23
C ASN A 338 4.56 -5.11 -12.67
N PRO A 339 4.29 -5.89 -13.71
CA PRO A 339 4.50 -5.45 -15.09
C PRO A 339 3.79 -4.15 -15.46
N LYS A 340 2.48 -4.01 -15.14
CA LYS A 340 1.69 -2.81 -15.44
C LYS A 340 2.26 -1.56 -14.75
N ALA A 341 2.66 -1.69 -13.47
CA ALA A 341 3.22 -0.58 -12.72
C ALA A 341 4.65 -0.23 -13.15
N LEU A 342 5.45 -1.20 -13.57
CA LEU A 342 6.79 -0.96 -14.10
C LEU A 342 6.69 -0.23 -15.45
N ASP A 343 5.89 -0.74 -16.38
CA ASP A 343 5.71 -0.17 -17.70
C ASP A 343 5.19 1.28 -17.62
N ALA A 344 4.21 1.57 -16.75
CA ALA A 344 3.69 2.93 -16.54
C ALA A 344 4.76 3.92 -16.01
N MET A 345 5.67 3.46 -15.14
CA MET A 345 6.77 4.30 -14.66
C MET A 345 7.87 4.47 -15.71
N VAL A 346 8.11 3.46 -16.55
CA VAL A 346 9.01 3.56 -17.71
C VAL A 346 8.48 4.58 -18.70
N ASP A 347 7.18 4.56 -19.03
CA ASP A 347 6.54 5.55 -19.93
C ASP A 347 6.65 6.96 -19.34
N THR A 348 6.47 7.09 -18.04
CA THR A 348 6.63 8.36 -17.32
C THR A 348 8.07 8.88 -17.45
N LEU A 349 9.07 8.02 -17.18
CA LEU A 349 10.49 8.37 -17.31
C LEU A 349 10.84 8.73 -18.75
N ALA A 350 10.33 8.01 -19.75
CA ALA A 350 10.58 8.26 -21.17
C ALA A 350 10.12 9.68 -21.61
N GLY A 351 9.06 10.19 -21.00
CA GLY A 351 8.55 11.56 -21.25
C GLY A 351 9.31 12.68 -20.53
N MET A 352 10.23 12.37 -19.60
CA MET A 352 10.94 13.39 -18.83
C MET A 352 12.14 13.98 -19.58
N PRO A 353 12.46 15.26 -19.38
CA PRO A 353 13.73 15.82 -19.84
C PRO A 353 14.89 15.21 -19.05
N ALA A 354 15.86 14.61 -19.75
CA ALA A 354 17.04 13.98 -19.18
C ALA A 354 18.14 13.90 -20.21
N LYS A 355 19.43 13.91 -19.77
CA LYS A 355 20.54 13.57 -20.66
C LYS A 355 20.54 12.07 -20.97
N ARG A 356 20.33 11.24 -19.94
CA ARG A 356 20.13 9.79 -20.07
C ARG A 356 19.04 9.34 -19.11
N ARG A 357 18.29 8.31 -19.50
CA ARG A 357 17.23 7.70 -18.70
C ARG A 357 17.66 6.29 -18.35
N ILE A 358 17.78 6.03 -17.06
CA ILE A 358 18.30 4.77 -16.52
C ILE A 358 17.17 4.12 -15.72
N VAL A 359 16.90 2.85 -15.99
CA VAL A 359 15.97 2.03 -15.22
C VAL A 359 16.74 0.99 -14.43
N VAL A 360 16.61 0.99 -13.12
CA VAL A 360 17.06 -0.11 -12.25
C VAL A 360 15.82 -0.90 -11.84
N ALA A 361 15.63 -2.04 -12.48
CA ALA A 361 14.43 -2.87 -12.32
C ALA A 361 14.77 -4.15 -11.54
N GLY A 362 14.18 -4.28 -10.35
CA GLY A 362 14.23 -5.51 -9.58
C GLY A 362 13.29 -6.58 -10.11
N GLU A 363 13.55 -7.84 -9.73
CA GLU A 363 12.64 -8.95 -10.00
C GLU A 363 11.20 -8.62 -9.58
N MET A 364 10.23 -8.99 -10.40
CA MET A 364 8.81 -8.93 -10.08
C MET A 364 8.35 -10.31 -9.58
N LEU A 365 7.96 -10.37 -8.31
CA LEU A 365 7.55 -11.62 -7.63
C LEU A 365 6.06 -11.90 -7.82
N GLU A 366 5.62 -13.11 -7.47
CA GLU A 366 4.22 -13.57 -7.46
C GLU A 366 3.55 -13.58 -8.85
N LEU A 367 4.34 -13.72 -9.93
CA LEU A 367 3.82 -13.78 -11.30
C LEU A 367 3.57 -15.22 -11.78
N GLY A 368 3.86 -16.22 -10.95
CA GLY A 368 3.67 -17.62 -11.28
C GLY A 368 4.42 -18.06 -12.56
N PRO A 369 3.88 -19.04 -13.30
CA PRO A 369 4.54 -19.59 -14.50
C PRO A 369 4.77 -18.56 -15.62
N ALA A 370 3.96 -17.50 -15.69
CA ALA A 370 4.08 -16.44 -16.68
C ALA A 370 5.19 -15.43 -16.37
N GLY A 371 5.84 -15.53 -15.21
CA GLY A 371 6.79 -14.54 -14.70
C GLY A 371 7.93 -14.23 -15.66
N GLU A 372 8.53 -15.24 -16.27
CA GLU A 372 9.64 -15.05 -17.20
C GLU A 372 9.21 -14.25 -18.45
N GLU A 373 8.09 -14.62 -19.08
CA GLU A 373 7.61 -13.91 -20.27
C GLU A 373 7.17 -12.48 -19.93
N MET A 374 6.60 -12.26 -18.76
CA MET A 374 6.25 -10.92 -18.30
C MET A 374 7.49 -10.04 -18.11
N HIS A 375 8.59 -10.58 -17.57
CA HIS A 375 9.86 -9.87 -17.51
C HIS A 375 10.43 -9.57 -18.89
N ARG A 376 10.41 -10.53 -19.83
CA ARG A 376 10.83 -10.32 -21.24
C ARG A 376 10.01 -9.24 -21.91
N ARG A 377 8.68 -9.22 -21.69
CA ARG A 377 7.78 -8.21 -22.24
C ARG A 377 8.15 -6.81 -21.74
N SER A 378 8.35 -6.61 -20.44
CA SER A 378 8.77 -5.31 -19.89
C SER A 378 10.15 -4.89 -20.43
N GLY A 379 11.09 -5.82 -20.65
CA GLY A 379 12.37 -5.53 -21.31
C GLY A 379 12.21 -5.03 -22.75
N ARG A 380 11.32 -5.66 -23.53
CA ARG A 380 10.97 -5.20 -24.90
C ARG A 380 10.24 -3.84 -24.88
N HIS A 381 9.35 -3.62 -23.89
CA HIS A 381 8.66 -2.34 -23.71
C HIS A 381 9.67 -1.21 -23.51
N MET A 382 10.64 -1.38 -22.61
CA MET A 382 11.70 -0.40 -22.37
C MET A 382 12.49 -0.06 -23.64
N ALA A 383 12.75 -1.05 -24.49
CA ALA A 383 13.45 -0.84 -25.76
C ALA A 383 12.62 -0.02 -26.76
N GLY A 384 11.29 -0.08 -26.67
CA GLY A 384 10.39 0.75 -27.47
C GLY A 384 10.29 2.20 -26.95
N GLN A 385 10.83 2.48 -25.76
CA GLN A 385 10.84 3.79 -25.13
C GLN A 385 12.22 4.45 -25.23
N LYS A 386 12.32 5.73 -24.83
CA LYS A 386 13.60 6.48 -24.83
C LYS A 386 14.43 6.14 -23.57
N ILE A 387 14.69 4.86 -23.33
CA ILE A 387 15.51 4.40 -22.19
C ILE A 387 16.92 4.12 -22.69
N ASP A 388 17.93 4.69 -22.03
CA ASP A 388 19.34 4.54 -22.39
C ASP A 388 19.98 3.31 -21.74
N TRP A 389 19.60 2.99 -20.51
CA TRP A 389 20.14 1.87 -19.76
C TRP A 389 19.08 1.13 -18.94
N LEU A 390 19.16 -0.19 -18.91
CA LEU A 390 18.45 -1.05 -17.98
C LEU A 390 19.46 -1.81 -17.09
N VAL A 391 19.31 -1.72 -15.78
CA VAL A 391 19.99 -2.58 -14.82
C VAL A 391 18.96 -3.51 -14.18
N GLY A 392 18.98 -4.78 -14.53
CA GLY A 392 18.11 -5.80 -13.95
C GLY A 392 18.72 -6.38 -12.68
N VAL A 393 17.95 -6.47 -11.61
CA VAL A 393 18.43 -6.88 -10.29
C VAL A 393 17.72 -8.14 -9.82
N ARG A 394 18.48 -9.22 -9.65
CA ARG A 394 18.03 -10.50 -9.09
C ARG A 394 17.08 -11.29 -9.99
N GLY A 395 17.12 -12.62 -9.87
CA GLY A 395 16.15 -13.58 -10.40
C GLY A 395 15.76 -13.38 -11.85
N LEU A 396 14.46 -13.38 -12.12
CA LEU A 396 13.89 -13.24 -13.46
C LEU A 396 14.11 -11.86 -14.11
N ALA A 397 14.64 -10.85 -13.40
CA ALA A 397 15.11 -9.63 -14.05
C ALA A 397 16.22 -9.89 -15.09
N ARG A 398 16.88 -11.06 -15.04
CA ARG A 398 17.82 -11.50 -16.10
C ARG A 398 17.14 -11.62 -17.44
N SER A 399 15.95 -12.24 -17.50
CA SER A 399 15.17 -12.39 -18.76
C SER A 399 14.72 -11.04 -19.32
N MET A 400 14.44 -10.06 -18.43
CA MET A 400 14.15 -8.67 -18.83
C MET A 400 15.36 -8.03 -19.50
N VAL A 401 16.56 -8.19 -18.92
CA VAL A 401 17.83 -7.68 -19.45
C VAL A 401 18.15 -8.31 -20.83
N GLU A 402 17.99 -9.63 -20.94
CA GLU A 402 18.24 -10.34 -22.20
C GLU A 402 17.32 -9.84 -23.33
N ALA A 403 16.02 -9.68 -23.03
CA ALA A 403 15.06 -9.17 -24.00
C ALA A 403 15.34 -7.70 -24.39
N ALA A 404 15.73 -6.86 -23.43
CA ALA A 404 16.11 -5.49 -23.67
C ALA A 404 17.37 -5.37 -24.55
N ARG A 405 18.39 -6.17 -24.29
CA ARG A 405 19.61 -6.26 -25.11
C ARG A 405 19.31 -6.70 -26.55
N ALA A 406 18.48 -7.74 -26.69
CA ALA A 406 18.08 -8.24 -28.00
C ALA A 406 17.30 -7.18 -28.80
N ALA A 407 16.62 -6.27 -28.12
CA ALA A 407 15.90 -5.15 -28.71
C ALA A 407 16.73 -3.85 -28.83
N GLY A 408 18.03 -3.88 -28.50
CA GLY A 408 18.99 -2.83 -28.83
C GLY A 408 19.31 -1.80 -27.77
N ILE A 409 18.77 -1.90 -26.53
CA ILE A 409 19.20 -1.02 -25.45
C ILE A 409 20.37 -1.61 -24.65
N ARG A 410 21.16 -0.73 -24.06
CA ARG A 410 22.22 -1.13 -23.14
C ARG A 410 21.58 -1.68 -21.87
N ALA A 411 21.95 -2.91 -21.49
CA ALA A 411 21.39 -3.50 -20.29
C ALA A 411 22.42 -4.36 -19.57
N GLU A 412 22.37 -4.38 -18.24
CA GLU A 412 23.26 -5.18 -17.38
C GLU A 412 22.44 -5.88 -16.31
N PHE A 413 22.81 -7.09 -15.96
CA PHE A 413 22.23 -7.86 -14.87
C PHE A 413 23.19 -7.91 -13.72
N VAL A 414 22.68 -7.63 -12.52
CA VAL A 414 23.40 -7.77 -11.24
C VAL A 414 22.62 -8.68 -10.29
N ALA A 415 23.33 -9.37 -9.40
CA ALA A 415 22.71 -10.35 -8.52
C ALA A 415 22.06 -9.72 -7.28
N THR A 416 22.55 -8.57 -6.84
CA THR A 416 22.12 -7.93 -5.58
C THR A 416 21.83 -6.44 -5.79
N PRO A 417 20.98 -5.85 -4.92
CA PRO A 417 20.79 -4.41 -4.88
C PRO A 417 22.07 -3.62 -4.62
N GLU A 418 22.96 -4.16 -3.79
CA GLU A 418 24.25 -3.54 -3.47
C GLU A 418 25.15 -3.41 -4.72
N GLU A 419 25.19 -4.45 -5.56
CA GLU A 419 25.88 -4.40 -6.86
C GLU A 419 25.25 -3.35 -7.81
N ALA A 420 23.92 -3.20 -7.79
CA ALA A 420 23.26 -2.14 -8.54
C ALA A 420 23.67 -0.74 -8.03
N GLY A 421 23.82 -0.56 -6.73
CA GLY A 421 24.36 0.67 -6.13
C GLY A 421 25.81 0.97 -6.54
N GLU A 422 26.64 -0.08 -6.67
CA GLU A 422 27.99 0.05 -7.17
C GLU A 422 28.02 0.40 -8.67
N TRP A 423 27.14 -0.21 -9.45
CA TRP A 423 26.95 0.14 -10.86
C TRP A 423 26.53 1.60 -11.02
N LEU A 424 25.54 2.07 -10.26
CA LEU A 424 25.10 3.47 -10.26
C LEU A 424 26.24 4.44 -9.91
N THR A 425 27.06 4.09 -8.92
CA THR A 425 28.23 4.91 -8.53
C THR A 425 29.23 5.06 -9.66
N ARG A 426 29.44 4.03 -10.48
CA ARG A 426 30.43 3.99 -11.57
C ARG A 426 29.92 4.65 -12.85
N GLU A 427 28.65 4.42 -13.18
CA GLU A 427 28.13 4.69 -14.53
C GLU A 427 27.28 5.96 -14.65
N THR A 428 26.70 6.46 -13.52
CA THR A 428 25.83 7.64 -13.57
C THR A 428 26.62 8.94 -13.74
N ARG A 429 26.01 9.92 -14.37
CA ARG A 429 26.60 11.24 -14.70
C ARG A 429 25.57 12.35 -14.49
N ASP A 430 26.08 13.56 -14.31
CA ASP A 430 25.27 14.76 -14.14
C ASP A 430 24.21 14.93 -15.25
N GLY A 431 22.97 15.07 -14.83
CA GLY A 431 21.82 15.23 -15.70
C GLY A 431 21.13 13.92 -16.09
N ASP A 432 21.57 12.79 -15.53
CA ASP A 432 20.83 11.53 -15.62
C ASP A 432 19.54 11.60 -14.78
N VAL A 433 18.53 10.86 -15.22
CA VAL A 433 17.34 10.53 -14.43
C VAL A 433 17.26 9.02 -14.25
N VAL A 434 17.16 8.57 -13.00
CA VAL A 434 17.19 7.15 -12.62
C VAL A 434 15.85 6.76 -12.01
N LEU A 435 15.21 5.72 -12.54
CA LEU A 435 14.06 5.06 -11.92
C LEU A 435 14.53 3.81 -11.18
N LEU A 436 14.18 3.70 -9.90
CA LEU A 436 14.36 2.50 -9.08
C LEU A 436 13.00 1.84 -8.86
N LYS A 437 12.77 0.63 -9.35
CA LYS A 437 11.51 -0.09 -9.17
C LYS A 437 11.71 -1.60 -9.07
N GLY A 438 11.15 -2.23 -8.02
CA GLY A 438 11.25 -3.67 -7.79
C GLY A 438 10.23 -4.17 -6.78
N SER A 439 9.98 -5.48 -6.74
CA SER A 439 9.14 -6.09 -5.72
C SER A 439 9.74 -5.94 -4.32
N ARG A 440 8.89 -5.91 -3.29
CA ARG A 440 9.29 -5.68 -1.89
C ARG A 440 10.38 -6.66 -1.41
N GLY A 441 10.32 -7.92 -1.86
CA GLY A 441 11.29 -8.96 -1.51
C GLY A 441 12.69 -8.76 -2.08
N VAL A 442 12.86 -7.88 -3.08
CA VAL A 442 14.17 -7.53 -3.64
C VAL A 442 14.91 -6.54 -2.74
N LYS A 443 14.19 -5.67 -2.03
CA LYS A 443 14.75 -4.61 -1.16
C LYS A 443 15.65 -3.64 -1.94
N LEU A 444 15.15 -3.17 -3.09
CA LEU A 444 15.93 -2.36 -4.04
C LEU A 444 16.36 -1.00 -3.46
N GLU A 445 15.73 -0.51 -2.39
CA GLU A 445 16.16 0.67 -1.64
C GLU A 445 17.63 0.61 -1.19
N ARG A 446 18.19 -0.60 -1.00
CA ARG A 446 19.60 -0.79 -0.65
C ARG A 446 20.56 -0.33 -1.75
N ALA A 447 20.13 -0.37 -3.02
CA ALA A 447 20.90 0.19 -4.12
C ALA A 447 21.06 1.71 -3.96
N LEU A 448 19.97 2.41 -3.63
CA LEU A 448 19.98 3.85 -3.38
C LEU A 448 20.80 4.20 -2.14
N GLU A 449 20.65 3.46 -1.05
CA GLU A 449 21.42 3.65 0.19
C GLU A 449 22.91 3.51 -0.07
N LYS A 450 23.33 2.43 -0.75
CA LYS A 450 24.73 2.17 -1.08
C LYS A 450 25.33 3.26 -1.96
N TRP A 451 24.58 3.67 -2.98
CA TRP A 451 25.00 4.72 -3.91
C TRP A 451 25.12 6.08 -3.22
N SER A 452 24.10 6.51 -2.46
CA SER A 452 24.10 7.78 -1.73
C SER A 452 25.24 7.91 -0.72
N GLN A 453 25.55 6.83 0.00
CA GLN A 453 26.68 6.77 0.93
C GLN A 453 28.02 7.03 0.23
N ARG A 454 28.23 6.45 -0.96
CA ARG A 454 29.47 6.63 -1.73
C ARG A 454 29.61 8.05 -2.31
N VAL A 455 28.52 8.59 -2.87
CA VAL A 455 28.52 9.96 -3.40
C VAL A 455 28.72 10.99 -2.28
N GLY A 456 28.09 10.80 -1.12
CA GLY A 456 28.28 11.62 0.07
C GLY A 456 29.73 11.56 0.60
N ALA A 457 30.34 10.39 0.60
CA ALA A 457 31.74 10.22 1.00
C ALA A 457 32.72 10.90 0.01
N LEU A 458 32.44 10.89 -1.29
CA LEU A 458 33.24 11.56 -2.32
C LEU A 458 33.10 13.07 -2.28
N ALA A 459 31.95 13.60 -1.85
CA ALA A 459 31.67 15.04 -1.75
C ALA A 459 32.13 15.68 -0.42
N GLY A 460 32.69 14.90 0.52
CA GLY A 460 33.20 15.42 1.81
C GLY A 460 32.12 15.95 2.77
N GLY A 461 30.84 15.63 2.54
CA GLY A 461 29.74 16.15 3.32
C GLY A 461 28.80 15.04 3.83
N ARG A 462 28.35 15.18 5.06
CA ARG A 462 27.30 14.33 5.64
C ARG A 462 26.00 14.47 4.84
N PRO A 463 25.22 13.41 4.62
CA PRO A 463 23.94 13.53 3.95
C PRO A 463 23.01 14.45 4.74
N THR A 464 22.51 15.49 4.11
CA THR A 464 21.44 16.33 4.65
C THR A 464 20.13 15.54 4.55
N THR A 465 19.75 14.91 5.62
CA THR A 465 18.37 14.44 5.82
C THR A 465 17.52 15.65 6.19
N ASN A 466 16.84 16.24 5.22
CA ASN A 466 15.72 17.12 5.54
C ASN A 466 14.56 16.24 6.08
N LYS A 467 14.25 16.46 7.33
CA LYS A 467 13.06 15.93 8.00
C LYS A 467 11.78 16.59 7.50
#